data_586bada3c6e27db7af048979d2fcdcc7
#
_entry.id   586bada3c6e27db7af048979d2fcdcc7
#
_cell.length_a   1.000
_cell.length_b   1.000
_cell.length_c   1.000
_cell.angle_alpha   90.00
_cell.angle_beta   90.00
_cell.angle_gamma   90.00
#
_symmetry.space_group_name_H-M   'P 1'
#
loop_
_entity.id
_entity.type
_entity.pdbx_description
1 polymer ?
#
loop_
_entity_poly.entity_id
_entity_poly.type
_entity_poly.pdbx_seq_one_letter_code
_entity_poly.pdbx_strand_id
1 'polypeptide(L)'
;NSFLASRKPVMIIHKDGDSTYIAADTLFSGLRKYDSLERKVFTQTDTLKTTLAVNTNDADSSIRYFIGFHNVRIFNDSLQAVSDSLHYSTVDSTFKLFGEPVVWNDKSQITGDTLYMFTQNQKPKQVYVFFNSLIINKTAENLYNQIGGRTLNGYFKDGTIDYVRVKGT
;
A
#
# COMPACT_ATOMS: atom_id res chain seq x y z
N ASN A 1 -20.70 2.71 -11.90
CA ASN A 1 -19.81 3.05 -13.02
C ASN A 1 -18.47 2.37 -12.81
N SER A 2 -18.10 1.48 -13.71
CA SER A 2 -16.79 0.83 -13.76
C SER A 2 -16.12 1.11 -15.11
N PHE A 3 -14.80 1.03 -15.16
CA PHE A 3 -14.07 1.07 -16.44
C PHE A 3 -12.94 0.03 -16.42
N LEU A 4 -12.61 -0.46 -17.60
CA LEU A 4 -11.49 -1.34 -17.86
C LEU A 4 -10.64 -0.69 -18.95
N ALA A 5 -9.35 -0.57 -18.71
CA ALA A 5 -8.37 -0.09 -19.67
C ALA A 5 -7.28 -1.14 -19.87
N SER A 6 -6.90 -1.41 -21.11
CA SER A 6 -5.85 -2.36 -21.50
C SER A 6 -4.83 -1.68 -22.42
N ARG A 7 -3.75 -2.35 -22.77
CA ARG A 7 -2.62 -1.83 -23.56
C ARG A 7 -1.78 -0.80 -22.82
N LYS A 8 -1.35 -1.18 -21.60
CA LYS A 8 -0.45 -0.38 -20.77
C LYS A 8 -1.03 0.99 -20.38
N PRO A 9 -2.25 1.04 -19.83
CA PRO A 9 -2.84 2.29 -19.36
C PRO A 9 -2.02 2.87 -18.20
N VAL A 10 -2.12 4.20 -18.05
CA VAL A 10 -1.61 4.92 -16.88
C VAL A 10 -2.78 5.62 -16.22
N MET A 11 -2.93 5.40 -14.92
CA MET A 11 -3.88 6.11 -14.07
C MET A 11 -3.12 7.15 -13.25
N ILE A 12 -3.69 8.33 -13.12
CA ILE A 12 -3.15 9.41 -12.29
C ILE A 12 -4.15 9.68 -11.17
N ILE A 13 -3.69 9.56 -9.93
CA ILE A 13 -4.43 9.98 -8.74
C ILE A 13 -3.84 11.32 -8.33
N HIS A 14 -4.62 12.39 -8.51
CA HIS A 14 -4.22 13.74 -8.10
C HIS A 14 -4.96 14.13 -6.81
N LYS A 15 -4.21 14.50 -5.79
CA LYS A 15 -4.76 14.91 -4.49
C LYS A 15 -3.77 15.84 -3.78
N ASP A 16 -4.29 16.95 -3.24
CA ASP A 16 -3.53 17.89 -2.38
C ASP A 16 -2.21 18.43 -3.01
N GLY A 17 -2.20 18.58 -4.34
CA GLY A 17 -1.02 19.05 -5.07
C GLY A 17 -0.02 17.98 -5.49
N ASP A 18 -0.17 16.77 -4.98
CA ASP A 18 0.64 15.60 -5.33
C ASP A 18 -0.04 14.71 -6.36
N SER A 19 0.77 14.01 -7.16
CA SER A 19 0.28 13.07 -8.18
C SER A 19 0.92 11.69 -7.99
N THR A 20 0.07 10.67 -7.91
CA THR A 20 0.51 9.27 -7.95
C THR A 20 0.18 8.68 -9.30
N TYR A 21 1.18 8.18 -10.00
CA TYR A 21 1.06 7.51 -11.29
C TYR A 21 1.04 6.00 -11.09
N ILE A 22 0.07 5.33 -11.68
CA ILE A 22 -0.07 3.87 -11.62
C ILE A 22 -0.20 3.35 -13.05
N ALA A 23 0.74 2.53 -13.48
CA ALA A 23 0.74 1.84 -14.76
C ALA A 23 0.62 0.33 -14.55
N ALA A 24 -0.03 -0.36 -15.48
CA ALA A 24 -0.12 -1.83 -15.53
C ALA A 24 -0.42 -2.27 -16.96
N ASP A 25 -0.39 -3.57 -17.25
CA ASP A 25 -0.84 -4.06 -18.56
C ASP A 25 -2.37 -3.89 -18.72
N THR A 26 -3.10 -4.01 -17.61
CA THR A 26 -4.54 -3.75 -17.55
C THR A 26 -4.90 -3.07 -16.23
N LEU A 27 -5.74 -2.04 -16.28
CA LEU A 27 -6.30 -1.36 -15.10
C LEU A 27 -7.82 -1.47 -15.11
N PHE A 28 -8.36 -1.83 -13.96
CA PHE A 28 -9.79 -1.85 -13.69
C PHE A 28 -10.14 -0.88 -12.56
N SER A 29 -11.20 -0.11 -12.71
CA SER A 29 -11.79 0.68 -11.63
C SER A 29 -13.26 0.35 -11.49
N GLY A 30 -13.70 0.15 -10.26
CA GLY A 30 -15.08 -0.12 -9.92
C GLY A 30 -15.59 0.70 -8.75
N LEU A 31 -16.91 0.75 -8.63
CA LEU A 31 -17.60 1.27 -7.45
C LEU A 31 -18.24 0.09 -6.73
N ARG A 32 -18.02 -0.01 -5.44
CA ARG A 32 -18.69 -0.95 -4.55
C ARG A 32 -19.58 -0.17 -3.60
N LYS A 33 -20.82 -0.63 -3.38
CA LYS A 33 -21.64 -0.09 -2.31
C LYS A 33 -21.00 -0.44 -0.97
N TYR A 34 -20.95 0.51 -0.07
CA TYR A 34 -20.45 0.30 1.28
C TYR A 34 -21.43 -0.62 2.03
N ASP A 35 -20.99 -1.81 2.38
CA ASP A 35 -21.69 -2.67 3.33
C ASP A 35 -21.01 -2.54 4.69
N SER A 36 -21.72 -2.02 5.67
CA SER A 36 -21.22 -1.79 7.03
C SER A 36 -20.77 -3.07 7.74
N LEU A 37 -21.15 -4.24 7.23
CA LEU A 37 -20.86 -5.54 7.84
C LEU A 37 -19.47 -6.11 7.49
N GLU A 38 -18.79 -5.59 6.45
CA GLU A 38 -17.48 -6.13 6.03
C GLU A 38 -16.27 -5.40 6.62
N ARG A 39 -16.44 -4.60 7.65
CA ARG A 39 -15.33 -3.88 8.28
C ARG A 39 -14.48 -4.78 9.17
N LYS A 40 -13.76 -5.72 8.58
CA LYS A 40 -12.58 -6.29 9.23
C LYS A 40 -11.37 -5.40 8.91
N VAL A 41 -11.24 -4.32 9.66
CA VAL A 41 -9.98 -3.57 9.69
C VAL A 41 -8.96 -4.50 10.33
N PHE A 42 -7.92 -4.88 9.60
CA PHE A 42 -6.75 -5.54 10.18
C PHE A 42 -6.01 -4.51 11.05
N THR A 43 -6.47 -4.30 12.27
CA THR A 43 -5.67 -3.66 13.29
C THR A 43 -4.87 -4.76 13.97
N GLN A 44 -3.62 -4.92 13.61
CA GLN A 44 -2.69 -5.70 14.41
C GLN A 44 -2.29 -4.91 15.66
N THR A 45 -3.16 -4.93 16.64
CA THR A 45 -2.74 -4.77 18.04
C THR A 45 -3.19 -6.02 18.75
N ASP A 46 -2.24 -6.72 19.36
CA ASP A 46 -2.43 -7.98 20.06
C ASP A 46 -3.40 -7.89 21.27
N THR A 47 -4.12 -6.81 21.50
CA THR A 47 -4.93 -6.71 22.75
C THR A 47 -6.15 -5.78 22.73
N LEU A 48 -6.52 -5.07 21.68
CA LEU A 48 -7.71 -4.19 21.76
C LEU A 48 -8.55 -4.23 20.49
N LYS A 49 -9.75 -4.76 20.60
CA LYS A 49 -10.84 -4.57 19.66
C LYS A 49 -11.26 -3.09 19.68
N THR A 50 -10.59 -2.25 18.92
CA THR A 50 -11.07 -0.90 18.70
C THR A 50 -12.00 -0.90 17.49
N THR A 51 -13.28 -1.00 17.75
CA THR A 51 -14.33 -0.67 16.80
C THR A 51 -14.29 0.84 16.60
N LEU A 52 -13.66 1.31 15.52
CA LEU A 52 -13.84 2.68 15.10
C LEU A 52 -15.27 2.81 14.57
N ALA A 53 -16.15 3.45 15.35
CA ALA A 53 -17.47 3.82 14.90
C ALA A 53 -17.31 4.82 13.74
N VAL A 54 -17.71 4.44 12.54
CA VAL A 54 -17.91 5.38 11.45
C VAL A 54 -19.32 5.93 11.62
N ASN A 55 -19.44 7.25 11.67
CA ASN A 55 -20.73 7.92 11.55
C ASN A 55 -21.38 7.52 10.23
N THR A 56 -22.41 6.69 10.32
CA THR A 56 -23.18 6.12 9.19
C THR A 56 -24.32 7.06 8.79
N ASN A 57 -24.04 8.33 8.55
CA ASN A 57 -25.09 9.24 8.06
C ASN A 57 -25.13 9.37 6.52
N ASP A 58 -24.26 8.63 5.77
CA ASP A 58 -24.33 8.58 4.31
C ASP A 58 -24.68 7.16 3.84
N ALA A 59 -25.98 6.90 3.75
CA ALA A 59 -26.55 5.63 3.28
C ALA A 59 -26.27 5.31 1.78
N ASP A 60 -25.48 6.12 1.10
CA ASP A 60 -25.19 5.98 -0.35
C ASP A 60 -23.71 6.21 -0.70
N SER A 61 -22.79 6.03 0.25
CA SER A 61 -21.37 6.19 -0.03
C SER A 61 -20.84 5.00 -0.83
N SER A 62 -20.58 5.23 -2.10
CA SER A 62 -19.92 4.27 -2.98
C SER A 62 -18.40 4.37 -2.82
N ILE A 63 -17.77 3.23 -2.59
CA ILE A 63 -16.32 3.10 -2.48
C ILE A 63 -15.74 2.86 -3.85
N ARG A 64 -14.78 3.68 -4.24
CA ARG A 64 -14.00 3.42 -5.44
C ARG A 64 -12.80 2.55 -5.13
N TYR A 65 -12.57 1.53 -5.95
CA TYR A 65 -11.38 0.70 -5.89
C TYR A 65 -10.73 0.59 -7.26
N PHE A 66 -9.45 0.27 -7.27
CA PHE A 66 -8.64 0.07 -8.46
C PHE A 66 -7.89 -1.25 -8.37
N ILE A 67 -7.82 -1.95 -9.48
CA ILE A 67 -7.06 -3.18 -9.61
C ILE A 67 -6.14 -3.03 -10.82
N GLY A 68 -4.86 -3.29 -10.62
CA GLY A 68 -3.86 -3.41 -11.67
C GLY A 68 -3.48 -4.86 -11.88
N PHE A 69 -3.42 -5.30 -13.13
CA PHE A 69 -3.02 -6.66 -13.52
C PHE A 69 -1.78 -6.59 -14.38
N HIS A 70 -0.77 -7.33 -13.98
CA HIS A 70 0.53 -7.55 -14.56
C HIS A 70 1.36 -6.28 -14.77
N ASN A 71 2.65 -6.40 -14.47
CA ASN A 71 3.63 -5.33 -14.65
C ASN A 71 3.25 -4.01 -14.00
N VAL A 72 2.67 -4.07 -12.79
CA VAL A 72 2.27 -2.87 -12.06
C VAL A 72 3.49 -2.04 -11.68
N ARG A 73 3.40 -0.74 -11.92
CA ARG A 73 4.39 0.26 -11.53
C ARG A 73 3.67 1.43 -10.88
N ILE A 74 4.14 1.83 -9.72
CA ILE A 74 3.63 2.98 -8.99
C ILE A 74 4.77 3.98 -8.83
N PHE A 75 4.48 5.23 -9.05
CA PHE A 75 5.42 6.32 -8.90
C PHE A 75 4.75 7.55 -8.29
N ASN A 76 5.33 8.10 -7.25
CA ASN A 76 5.12 9.46 -6.78
C ASN A 76 6.42 10.01 -6.17
N ASP A 77 6.40 11.24 -5.70
CA ASP A 77 7.61 11.91 -5.18
C ASP A 77 8.21 11.24 -3.93
N SER A 78 7.40 10.48 -3.19
CA SER A 78 7.81 9.85 -1.92
C SER A 78 7.99 8.35 -2.02
N LEU A 79 7.49 7.71 -3.09
CA LEU A 79 7.39 6.26 -3.18
C LEU A 79 7.47 5.79 -4.63
N GLN A 80 8.21 4.72 -4.84
CA GLN A 80 8.18 3.94 -6.09
C GLN A 80 7.90 2.48 -5.76
N ALA A 81 7.13 1.81 -6.59
CA ALA A 81 6.87 0.39 -6.40
C ALA A 81 6.68 -0.35 -7.72
N VAL A 82 7.04 -1.63 -7.70
CA VAL A 82 6.72 -2.59 -8.75
C VAL A 82 6.11 -3.84 -8.14
N SER A 83 5.19 -4.48 -8.85
CA SER A 83 4.57 -5.75 -8.47
C SER A 83 3.93 -6.43 -9.67
N ASP A 84 3.52 -7.69 -9.54
CA ASP A 84 2.69 -8.30 -10.56
C ASP A 84 1.28 -7.69 -10.56
N SER A 85 0.66 -7.59 -9.39
CA SER A 85 -0.73 -7.13 -9.28
C SER A 85 -0.90 -6.14 -8.14
N LEU A 86 -1.89 -5.26 -8.29
CA LEU A 86 -2.25 -4.21 -7.33
C LEU A 86 -3.75 -4.25 -7.04
N HIS A 87 -4.11 -4.09 -5.77
CA HIS A 87 -5.44 -3.66 -5.35
C HIS A 87 -5.32 -2.40 -4.48
N TYR A 88 -6.02 -1.35 -4.86
CA TYR A 88 -6.10 -0.10 -4.09
C TYR A 88 -7.56 0.21 -3.76
N SER A 89 -7.82 0.64 -2.53
CA SER A 89 -9.14 1.10 -2.09
C SER A 89 -9.05 2.50 -1.51
N THR A 90 -10.01 3.34 -1.88
CA THR A 90 -10.08 4.72 -1.36
C THR A 90 -10.56 4.81 0.09
N VAL A 91 -11.12 3.73 0.64
CA VAL A 91 -11.61 3.69 2.04
C VAL A 91 -10.49 3.74 3.05
N ASP A 92 -9.51 2.87 2.85
CA ASP A 92 -8.39 2.71 3.77
C ASP A 92 -7.08 3.31 3.24
N SER A 93 -7.12 3.86 2.03
CA SER A 93 -5.95 4.41 1.32
C SER A 93 -4.77 3.43 1.31
N THR A 94 -5.08 2.14 1.09
CA THR A 94 -4.12 1.04 1.16
C THR A 94 -3.81 0.50 -0.23
N PHE A 95 -2.52 0.48 -0.57
CA PHE A 95 -1.99 -0.27 -1.71
C PHE A 95 -1.66 -1.69 -1.26
N LYS A 96 -2.31 -2.69 -1.87
CA LYS A 96 -2.02 -4.11 -1.66
C LYS A 96 -1.32 -4.62 -2.91
N LEU A 97 -0.05 -4.97 -2.76
CA LEU A 97 0.83 -5.40 -3.84
C LEU A 97 1.09 -6.89 -3.71
N PHE A 98 1.00 -7.61 -4.82
CA PHE A 98 1.11 -9.06 -4.88
C PHE A 98 2.13 -9.47 -5.94
N GLY A 99 2.74 -10.65 -5.78
CA GLY A 99 3.71 -11.21 -6.72
C GLY A 99 5.07 -10.54 -6.60
N GLU A 100 5.76 -10.80 -5.49
CA GLU A 100 7.13 -10.35 -5.22
C GLU A 100 7.31 -8.83 -5.34
N PRO A 101 6.48 -8.02 -4.66
CA PRO A 101 6.57 -6.59 -4.74
C PRO A 101 7.91 -6.05 -4.24
N VAL A 102 8.38 -5.00 -4.91
CA VAL A 102 9.51 -4.18 -4.45
C VAL A 102 9.03 -2.76 -4.29
N VAL A 103 9.27 -2.18 -3.13
CA VAL A 103 8.92 -0.79 -2.81
C VAL A 103 10.19 -0.03 -2.44
N TRP A 104 10.40 1.12 -3.05
CA TRP A 104 11.47 2.06 -2.72
C TRP A 104 10.86 3.32 -2.13
N ASN A 105 11.46 3.78 -1.04
CA ASN A 105 11.11 5.02 -0.38
C ASN A 105 12.39 5.66 0.13
N ASP A 106 12.73 6.85 -0.38
CA ASP A 106 13.96 7.57 -0.06
C ASP A 106 15.21 6.65 -0.04
N LYS A 107 15.65 6.26 1.14
CA LYS A 107 16.87 5.45 1.37
C LYS A 107 16.56 3.96 1.61
N SER A 108 15.32 3.55 1.48
CA SER A 108 14.89 2.21 1.85
C SER A 108 14.33 1.44 0.68
N GLN A 109 14.63 0.15 0.65
CA GLN A 109 13.99 -0.84 -0.23
C GLN A 109 13.33 -1.90 0.62
N ILE A 110 12.08 -2.24 0.30
CA ILE A 110 11.28 -3.24 1.01
C ILE A 110 10.79 -4.27 -0.01
N THR A 111 10.96 -5.55 0.31
CA THR A 111 10.52 -6.68 -0.54
C THR A 111 9.84 -7.75 0.28
N GLY A 112 9.05 -8.59 -0.37
CA GLY A 112 8.40 -9.78 0.19
C GLY A 112 7.45 -10.41 -0.83
N ASP A 113 6.69 -11.43 -0.44
CA ASP A 113 5.73 -12.09 -1.34
C ASP A 113 4.47 -11.26 -1.55
N THR A 114 4.04 -10.55 -0.50
CA THR A 114 2.88 -9.66 -0.50
C THR A 114 3.15 -8.47 0.41
N LEU A 115 2.73 -7.28 -0.03
CA LEU A 115 2.99 -6.05 0.71
C LEU A 115 1.72 -5.19 0.76
N TYR A 116 1.37 -4.72 1.97
CA TYR A 116 0.32 -3.74 2.18
C TYR A 116 0.95 -2.42 2.64
N MET A 117 0.78 -1.38 1.83
CA MET A 117 1.25 -0.03 2.13
C MET A 117 0.05 0.85 2.48
N PHE A 118 -0.01 1.24 3.75
CA PHE A 118 -1.00 2.18 4.26
C PHE A 118 -0.47 3.59 4.07
N THR A 119 -1.26 4.44 3.43
CA THR A 119 -0.88 5.83 3.19
C THR A 119 -1.81 6.78 3.94
N GLN A 120 -1.27 7.93 4.32
CA GLN A 120 -2.03 9.05 4.87
C GLN A 120 -1.52 10.32 4.21
N ASN A 121 -2.42 11.12 3.62
CA ASN A 121 -2.04 12.31 2.84
C ASN A 121 -0.98 11.99 1.78
N GLN A 122 -1.18 10.88 1.05
CA GLN A 122 -0.29 10.32 0.02
C GLN A 122 1.13 9.93 0.48
N LYS A 123 1.45 10.09 1.75
CA LYS A 123 2.72 9.66 2.31
C LYS A 123 2.58 8.28 2.95
N PRO A 124 3.61 7.44 2.85
CA PRO A 124 3.63 6.17 3.57
C PRO A 124 3.48 6.42 5.08
N LYS A 125 2.59 5.65 5.72
CA LYS A 125 2.39 5.65 7.17
C LYS A 125 2.86 4.34 7.80
N GLN A 126 2.50 3.24 7.17
CA GLN A 126 2.81 1.89 7.66
C GLN A 126 2.93 0.95 6.48
N VAL A 127 3.86 0.01 6.57
CA VAL A 127 3.98 -1.10 5.64
C VAL A 127 3.88 -2.42 6.40
N TYR A 128 3.12 -3.35 5.86
CA TYR A 128 3.08 -4.72 6.33
C TYR A 128 3.50 -5.66 5.21
N VAL A 129 4.52 -6.47 5.46
CA VAL A 129 5.06 -7.42 4.49
C VAL A 129 4.82 -8.84 5.00
N PHE A 130 4.21 -9.66 4.15
CA PHE A 130 3.89 -11.04 4.41
C PHE A 130 4.88 -11.92 3.66
N PHE A 131 5.52 -12.82 4.38
CA PHE A 131 6.47 -13.82 3.91
C PHE A 131 7.69 -13.24 3.18
N ASN A 132 8.81 -13.90 3.35
CA ASN A 132 10.10 -13.54 2.71
C ASN A 132 10.43 -12.05 2.82
N SER A 133 10.05 -11.43 3.95
CA SER A 133 10.20 -9.99 4.13
C SER A 133 11.66 -9.60 4.28
N LEU A 134 12.08 -8.58 3.53
CA LEU A 134 13.39 -7.96 3.63
C LEU A 134 13.25 -6.46 3.54
N ILE A 135 13.96 -5.75 4.40
CA ILE A 135 14.18 -4.32 4.29
C ILE A 135 15.68 -4.04 4.23
N ILE A 136 16.05 -3.19 3.31
CA ILE A 136 17.40 -2.63 3.17
C ILE A 136 17.27 -1.13 3.36
N ASN A 137 18.03 -0.58 4.29
CA ASN A 137 18.03 0.86 4.56
C ASN A 137 19.46 1.41 4.49
N LYS A 138 19.66 2.43 3.65
CA LYS A 138 20.93 3.13 3.52
C LYS A 138 21.13 4.05 4.72
N THR A 139 22.17 3.82 5.51
CA THR A 139 22.47 4.61 6.72
C THR A 139 23.55 5.66 6.49
N ALA A 140 24.52 5.35 5.63
CA ALA A 140 25.58 6.28 5.23
C ALA A 140 26.07 5.93 3.82
N GLU A 141 27.05 6.66 3.31
CA GLU A 141 27.67 6.32 2.04
C GLU A 141 28.28 4.91 2.12
N ASN A 142 27.81 4.01 1.24
CA ASN A 142 28.21 2.59 1.17
C ASN A 142 27.88 1.74 2.42
N LEU A 143 27.04 2.22 3.34
CA LEU A 143 26.59 1.44 4.50
C LEU A 143 25.08 1.20 4.45
N TYR A 144 24.71 -0.08 4.61
CA TYR A 144 23.32 -0.53 4.54
C TYR A 144 22.98 -1.43 5.72
N ASN A 145 21.86 -1.15 6.38
CA ASN A 145 21.25 -2.10 7.31
C ASN A 145 20.30 -3.01 6.54
N GLN A 146 20.35 -4.30 6.83
CA GLN A 146 19.46 -5.31 6.24
C GLN A 146 18.78 -6.08 7.35
N ILE A 147 17.46 -6.16 7.30
CA ILE A 147 16.67 -6.91 8.28
C ILE A 147 15.67 -7.76 7.51
N GLY A 148 15.73 -9.07 7.69
CA GLY A 148 14.83 -10.03 7.07
C GLY A 148 14.09 -10.88 8.07
N GLY A 149 12.96 -11.44 7.66
CA GLY A 149 12.17 -12.37 8.46
C GLY A 149 10.92 -12.85 7.73
N ARG A 150 10.08 -13.61 8.44
CA ARG A 150 8.85 -14.11 7.84
C ARG A 150 7.85 -13.00 7.57
N THR A 151 7.66 -12.08 8.51
CA THR A 151 6.78 -10.91 8.36
C THR A 151 7.47 -9.67 8.90
N LEU A 152 7.18 -8.54 8.27
CA LEU A 152 7.73 -7.25 8.64
C LEU A 152 6.61 -6.22 8.76
N ASN A 153 6.67 -5.42 9.81
CA ASN A 153 5.80 -4.26 10.00
C ASN A 153 6.69 -3.02 10.18
N GLY A 154 6.67 -2.14 9.21
CA GLY A 154 7.44 -0.91 9.19
C GLY A 154 6.53 0.30 9.43
N TYR A 155 7.00 1.26 10.21
CA TYR A 155 6.30 2.48 10.53
C TYR A 155 7.10 3.67 10.02
N PHE A 156 6.39 4.62 9.40
CA PHE A 156 6.98 5.81 8.80
C PHE A 156 6.62 7.04 9.61
N LYS A 157 7.58 7.94 9.73
CA LYS A 157 7.41 9.28 10.26
C LYS A 157 8.01 10.27 9.26
N ASP A 158 7.23 11.27 8.90
CA ASP A 158 7.64 12.31 7.94
C ASP A 158 8.18 11.76 6.59
N GLY A 159 7.62 10.61 6.15
CA GLY A 159 8.00 9.96 4.89
C GLY A 159 9.21 9.04 4.98
N THR A 160 9.91 8.96 6.11
CA THR A 160 11.04 8.07 6.34
C THR A 160 10.69 6.95 7.30
N ILE A 161 11.43 5.83 7.24
CA ILE A 161 11.22 4.72 8.18
C ILE A 161 11.69 5.15 9.58
N ASP A 162 10.76 5.12 10.54
CA ASP A 162 11.02 5.40 11.95
C ASP A 162 11.49 4.13 12.67
N TYR A 163 10.70 3.07 12.59
CA TYR A 163 11.10 1.78 13.13
C TYR A 163 10.46 0.60 12.39
N VAL A 164 11.07 -0.56 12.56
CA VAL A 164 10.64 -1.82 11.94
C VAL A 164 10.50 -2.89 13.01
N ARG A 165 9.41 -3.64 12.94
CA ARG A 165 9.20 -4.84 13.76
C ARG A 165 9.17 -6.06 12.84
N VAL A 166 10.09 -6.99 13.05
CA VAL A 166 10.18 -8.25 12.29
C VAL A 166 9.80 -9.41 13.18
N LYS A 167 9.04 -10.35 12.66
CA LYS A 167 8.61 -11.56 13.34
C LYS A 167 8.96 -12.79 12.51
N GLY A 168 9.47 -13.80 13.20
CA GLY A 168 9.68 -15.16 12.71
C GLY A 168 10.84 -15.28 11.73
N THR A 169 11.49 -16.37 11.82
CA THR A 169 12.42 -16.95 10.85
C THR A 169 11.87 -18.27 10.37
#